data_b1630a6b65bfc5b2cb6d667cf2698d7d
#
_entry.id   b1630a6b65bfc5b2cb6d667cf2698d7d
#
_cell.length_a   1.000
_cell.length_b   1.000
_cell.length_c   1.000
_cell.angle_alpha   90.00
_cell.angle_beta   90.00
_cell.angle_gamma   90.00
#
_symmetry.space_group_name_H-M   'P 1'
#
loop_
_entity.id
_entity.type
_entity.pdbx_description
1 polymer ?
#
loop_
_entity_poly.entity_id
_entity_poly.type
_entity_poly.pdbx_seq_one_letter_code
_entity_poly.pdbx_strand_id
1 'polypeptide(L)'
;VGVLGCMAERLKEKFLEEEKIVDLVVGPDAYRDIPNLLSEVNEGRDAINVILSKDETYGDVSPVRLNSNGVSAFVSITRGCDNMCTFCVVPFTRGRERSRDPKSIIEEIQEMVHKNFKEITLLGQNVDSFLWFGGGLKKDFKKASEIAQASSVDFAQLLNMCAAKFPKTRFRFSTSNPQDMSLDVIHVMAKHKNICKYIHLPVQSGSNKMLKAMNRQHTNEE
;
A
#
# COMPACT_ATOMS: atom_id res chain seq x y z
N VAL A 1 0.87 5.71 26.91
CA VAL A 1 1.65 5.52 25.66
C VAL A 1 0.80 4.79 24.63
N GLY A 2 0.81 5.27 23.36
CA GLY A 2 0.10 4.61 22.24
C GLY A 2 1.04 3.84 21.32
N VAL A 3 0.67 2.59 20.98
CA VAL A 3 1.35 1.75 19.98
C VAL A 3 0.46 1.63 18.74
N LEU A 4 0.96 2.08 17.59
CA LEU A 4 0.19 2.13 16.35
C LEU A 4 0.88 1.32 15.24
N GLY A 5 0.09 0.73 14.35
CA GLY A 5 0.56 0.09 13.12
C GLY A 5 0.62 -1.43 13.16
N CYS A 6 1.47 -2.02 12.30
CA CYS A 6 1.50 -3.48 12.09
C CYS A 6 1.89 -4.28 13.34
N MET A 7 2.74 -3.72 14.22
CA MET A 7 3.11 -4.38 15.46
C MET A 7 1.91 -4.42 16.42
N ALA A 8 1.14 -3.31 16.51
CA ALA A 8 -0.10 -3.26 17.26
C ALA A 8 -1.10 -4.34 16.78
N GLU A 9 -1.32 -4.43 15.46
CA GLU A 9 -2.19 -5.45 14.86
C GLU A 9 -1.73 -6.88 15.14
N ARG A 10 -0.42 -7.10 15.20
CA ARG A 10 0.15 -8.44 15.41
C ARG A 10 0.07 -8.91 16.85
N LEU A 11 0.39 -8.04 17.80
CA LEU A 11 0.51 -8.38 19.22
C LEU A 11 -0.77 -8.12 20.02
N LYS A 12 -1.62 -7.21 19.52
CA LYS A 12 -2.96 -6.95 20.06
C LYS A 12 -2.94 -6.69 21.58
N GLU A 13 -3.77 -7.41 22.31
CA GLU A 13 -3.95 -7.28 23.75
C GLU A 13 -2.66 -7.51 24.55
N LYS A 14 -1.68 -8.27 24.00
CA LYS A 14 -0.41 -8.53 24.70
C LYS A 14 0.34 -7.27 25.10
N PHE A 15 0.21 -6.18 24.33
CA PHE A 15 0.81 -4.91 24.72
C PHE A 15 0.20 -4.33 25.99
N LEU A 16 -1.11 -4.49 26.21
CA LEU A 16 -1.79 -3.99 27.41
C LEU A 16 -1.54 -4.90 28.61
N GLU A 17 -1.39 -6.20 28.38
CA GLU A 17 -1.17 -7.20 29.43
C GLU A 17 0.28 -7.21 29.95
N GLU A 18 1.26 -7.14 29.03
CA GLU A 18 2.68 -7.32 29.34
C GLU A 18 3.41 -5.97 29.59
N GLU A 19 2.95 -4.88 28.96
CA GLU A 19 3.61 -3.57 28.99
C GLU A 19 2.77 -2.51 29.70
N LYS A 20 2.95 -2.38 31.00
CA LYS A 20 2.17 -1.47 31.90
C LYS A 20 2.19 0.02 31.49
N ILE A 21 3.07 0.43 30.57
CA ILE A 21 3.16 1.81 30.08
C ILE A 21 2.30 2.04 28.83
N VAL A 22 1.70 1.00 28.27
CA VAL A 22 0.88 1.09 27.06
C VAL A 22 -0.59 1.22 27.45
N ASP A 23 -1.21 2.29 27.04
CA ASP A 23 -2.63 2.62 27.29
C ASP A 23 -3.48 2.48 26.03
N LEU A 24 -2.83 2.49 24.83
CA LEU A 24 -3.52 2.55 23.54
C LEU A 24 -2.86 1.64 22.52
N VAL A 25 -3.64 0.77 21.86
CA VAL A 25 -3.17 -0.13 20.79
C VAL A 25 -4.06 0.01 19.56
N VAL A 26 -3.47 0.44 18.41
CA VAL A 26 -4.25 0.73 17.20
C VAL A 26 -3.66 0.05 15.96
N GLY A 27 -4.43 -0.84 15.36
CA GLY A 27 -4.09 -1.48 14.09
C GLY A 27 -4.08 -0.49 12.91
N PRO A 28 -3.43 -0.85 11.79
CA PRO A 28 -3.27 0.08 10.65
C PRO A 28 -4.57 0.46 9.95
N ASP A 29 -5.64 -0.29 10.12
CA ASP A 29 -6.96 0.00 9.53
C ASP A 29 -7.93 0.68 10.51
N ALA A 30 -7.50 0.93 11.75
CA ALA A 30 -8.32 1.52 12.81
C ALA A 30 -7.98 3.00 13.13
N TYR A 31 -7.15 3.67 12.33
CA TYR A 31 -6.69 5.04 12.63
C TYR A 31 -7.81 6.08 12.71
N ARG A 32 -8.96 5.85 12.04
CA ARG A 32 -10.12 6.75 12.14
C ARG A 32 -10.75 6.76 13.53
N ASP A 33 -10.54 5.69 14.29
CA ASP A 33 -11.08 5.53 15.64
C ASP A 33 -10.19 6.12 16.74
N ILE A 34 -9.00 6.59 16.40
CA ILE A 34 -8.05 7.18 17.38
C ILE A 34 -8.70 8.25 18.28
N PRO A 35 -9.55 9.17 17.78
CA PRO A 35 -10.17 10.16 18.66
C PRO A 35 -11.05 9.53 19.77
N ASN A 36 -11.81 8.49 19.45
CA ASN A 36 -12.66 7.79 20.42
C ASN A 36 -11.78 7.03 21.44
N LEU A 37 -10.79 6.30 20.96
CA LEU A 37 -9.85 5.53 21.80
C LEU A 37 -9.07 6.44 22.75
N LEU A 38 -8.66 7.64 22.31
CA LEU A 38 -8.04 8.64 23.17
C LEU A 38 -8.98 9.14 24.26
N SER A 39 -10.27 9.26 23.97
CA SER A 39 -11.27 9.63 25.00
C SER A 39 -11.38 8.55 26.06
N GLU A 40 -11.38 7.27 25.68
CA GLU A 40 -11.36 6.14 26.63
C GLU A 40 -10.12 6.14 27.53
N VAL A 41 -8.93 6.38 26.94
CA VAL A 41 -7.67 6.49 27.70
C VAL A 41 -7.72 7.66 28.68
N ASN A 42 -8.28 8.81 28.28
CA ASN A 42 -8.43 9.97 29.17
C ASN A 42 -9.41 9.72 30.34
N GLU A 43 -10.32 8.76 30.20
CA GLU A 43 -11.20 8.29 31.26
C GLU A 43 -10.54 7.23 32.16
N GLY A 44 -9.27 6.92 31.94
CA GLY A 44 -8.48 5.96 32.72
C GLY A 44 -8.69 4.50 32.34
N ARG A 45 -9.15 4.22 31.12
CA ARG A 45 -9.30 2.86 30.57
C ARG A 45 -8.26 2.59 29.50
N ASP A 46 -7.79 1.36 29.41
CA ASP A 46 -7.01 0.91 28.28
C ASP A 46 -7.90 0.80 27.03
N ALA A 47 -7.35 1.17 25.86
CA ALA A 47 -8.12 1.20 24.62
C ALA A 47 -7.40 0.43 23.50
N ILE A 48 -8.15 -0.39 22.76
CA ILE A 48 -7.62 -1.20 21.67
C ILE A 48 -8.60 -1.25 20.49
N ASN A 49 -8.06 -1.06 19.27
CA ASN A 49 -8.77 -1.37 18.04
C ASN A 49 -7.81 -1.94 17.00
N VAL A 50 -7.95 -3.23 16.68
CA VAL A 50 -7.07 -4.01 15.80
C VAL A 50 -7.89 -4.78 14.75
N ILE A 51 -8.69 -4.04 13.99
CA ILE A 51 -9.50 -4.58 12.91
C ILE A 51 -8.76 -4.58 11.57
N LEU A 52 -9.01 -5.60 10.73
CA LEU A 52 -8.58 -5.63 9.33
C LEU A 52 -9.77 -5.29 8.43
N SER A 53 -9.78 -4.08 7.90
CA SER A 53 -10.83 -3.61 7.00
C SER A 53 -10.74 -4.28 5.63
N LYS A 54 -11.90 -4.42 4.96
CA LYS A 54 -11.98 -4.89 3.57
C LYS A 54 -11.96 -3.73 2.56
N ASP A 55 -12.26 -2.51 3.02
CA ASP A 55 -12.50 -1.36 2.15
C ASP A 55 -11.59 -0.16 2.46
N GLU A 56 -11.04 -0.05 3.69
CA GLU A 56 -10.25 1.11 4.10
C GLU A 56 -8.95 1.25 3.31
N THR A 57 -8.81 2.35 2.59
CA THR A 57 -7.61 2.73 1.85
C THR A 57 -7.05 4.09 2.28
N TYR A 58 -7.76 4.84 3.14
CA TYR A 58 -7.48 6.24 3.52
C TYR A 58 -7.37 7.17 2.30
N GLY A 59 -8.10 6.84 1.23
CA GLY A 59 -8.05 7.59 -0.02
C GLY A 59 -8.59 9.02 0.07
N ASP A 60 -9.42 9.29 1.07
CA ASP A 60 -10.03 10.59 1.36
C ASP A 60 -9.25 11.41 2.41
N VAL A 61 -8.17 10.85 2.97
CA VAL A 61 -7.35 11.52 3.98
C VAL A 61 -6.09 12.07 3.34
N SER A 62 -5.94 13.40 3.30
CA SER A 62 -4.70 14.06 2.89
C SER A 62 -3.65 13.97 4.00
N PRO A 63 -2.54 13.25 3.81
CA PRO A 63 -1.53 13.10 4.85
C PRO A 63 -0.84 14.44 5.17
N VAL A 64 -0.72 14.76 6.46
CA VAL A 64 0.15 15.85 6.92
C VAL A 64 1.60 15.38 6.90
N ARG A 65 2.44 16.01 6.08
CA ARG A 65 3.85 15.63 5.91
C ARG A 65 4.74 16.48 6.83
N LEU A 66 4.81 16.08 8.08
CA LEU A 66 5.74 16.67 9.04
C LEU A 66 7.20 16.35 8.64
N ASN A 67 8.10 17.31 8.81
CA ASN A 67 9.52 17.14 8.52
C ASN A 67 9.85 16.70 7.08
N SER A 68 9.03 17.08 6.11
CA SER A 68 9.32 16.79 4.71
C SER A 68 10.50 17.64 4.22
N ASN A 69 11.31 17.06 3.31
CA ASN A 69 12.41 17.80 2.67
C ASN A 69 11.91 18.78 1.57
N GLY A 70 10.60 18.85 1.33
CA GLY A 70 10.00 19.69 0.28
C GLY A 70 10.30 19.24 -1.14
N VAL A 71 11.03 18.14 -1.35
CA VAL A 71 11.46 17.64 -2.67
C VAL A 71 10.75 16.35 -3.05
N SER A 72 10.72 15.38 -2.15
CA SER A 72 10.14 14.05 -2.40
C SER A 72 8.96 13.75 -1.48
N ALA A 73 7.96 13.05 -2.00
CA ALA A 73 6.81 12.58 -1.24
C ALA A 73 6.46 11.13 -1.58
N PHE A 74 5.83 10.46 -0.61
CA PHE A 74 5.30 9.11 -0.77
C PHE A 74 3.78 9.17 -0.91
N VAL A 75 3.24 8.37 -1.85
CA VAL A 75 1.80 8.22 -2.07
C VAL A 75 1.45 6.74 -2.02
N SER A 76 0.64 6.35 -1.04
CA SER A 76 0.17 4.97 -0.93
C SER A 76 -0.92 4.71 -1.98
N ILE A 77 -0.75 3.64 -2.77
CA ILE A 77 -1.68 3.25 -3.83
C ILE A 77 -2.42 1.95 -3.55
N THR A 78 -1.79 1.03 -2.77
CA THR A 78 -2.40 -0.24 -2.35
C THR A 78 -2.21 -0.48 -0.86
N ARG A 79 -3.06 -1.31 -0.29
CA ARG A 79 -2.96 -1.81 1.10
C ARG A 79 -3.20 -3.32 1.12
N GLY A 80 -2.48 -4.02 2.01
CA GLY A 80 -2.53 -5.46 2.11
C GLY A 80 -1.77 -6.16 0.99
N CYS A 81 -1.75 -7.49 1.02
CA CYS A 81 -1.11 -8.31 -0.01
C CYS A 81 -1.71 -9.71 -0.03
N ASP A 82 -1.95 -10.22 -1.23
CA ASP A 82 -2.57 -11.53 -1.44
C ASP A 82 -1.56 -12.66 -1.71
N ASN A 83 -0.25 -12.36 -1.78
CA ASN A 83 0.77 -13.34 -2.18
C ASN A 83 1.07 -14.42 -1.13
N MET A 84 0.69 -14.23 0.14
CA MET A 84 0.79 -15.22 1.22
C MET A 84 2.18 -15.91 1.31
N CYS A 85 3.27 -15.17 1.08
CA CYS A 85 4.62 -15.70 1.23
C CYS A 85 4.83 -16.23 2.66
N THR A 86 5.46 -17.41 2.82
CA THR A 86 5.52 -18.14 4.10
C THR A 86 6.22 -17.39 5.24
N PHE A 87 7.12 -16.47 4.91
CA PHE A 87 7.88 -15.66 5.87
C PHE A 87 7.24 -14.28 6.14
N CYS A 88 6.13 -13.94 5.48
CA CYS A 88 5.60 -12.57 5.45
C CYS A 88 4.40 -12.41 6.39
N VAL A 89 4.47 -11.38 7.23
CA VAL A 89 3.40 -11.03 8.17
C VAL A 89 2.33 -10.10 7.57
N VAL A 90 2.58 -9.51 6.40
CA VAL A 90 1.71 -8.47 5.81
C VAL A 90 0.25 -8.88 5.67
N PRO A 91 -0.12 -10.08 5.16
CA PRO A 91 -1.52 -10.49 5.07
C PRO A 91 -2.26 -10.52 6.42
N PHE A 92 -1.52 -10.73 7.50
CA PHE A 92 -2.06 -10.83 8.87
C PHE A 92 -2.10 -9.49 9.61
N THR A 93 -1.36 -8.49 9.14
CA THR A 93 -1.27 -7.18 9.79
C THR A 93 -1.82 -6.04 8.95
N ARG A 94 -1.97 -6.23 7.65
CA ARG A 94 -2.51 -5.27 6.70
C ARG A 94 -3.69 -5.81 5.91
N GLY A 95 -4.06 -7.07 6.15
CA GLY A 95 -5.17 -7.73 5.49
C GLY A 95 -4.93 -8.06 4.03
N ARG A 96 -6.03 -8.37 3.35
CA ARG A 96 -6.07 -8.70 1.93
C ARG A 96 -5.86 -7.46 1.08
N GLU A 97 -5.40 -7.68 -0.15
CA GLU A 97 -5.07 -6.62 -1.09
C GLU A 97 -6.29 -5.83 -1.56
N ARG A 98 -6.18 -4.51 -1.49
CA ARG A 98 -7.15 -3.55 -2.01
C ARG A 98 -6.44 -2.32 -2.55
N SER A 99 -6.90 -1.86 -3.70
CA SER A 99 -6.34 -0.72 -4.41
C SER A 99 -7.14 0.54 -4.12
N ARG A 100 -6.43 1.65 -4.04
CA ARG A 100 -7.01 2.97 -3.86
C ARG A 100 -7.55 3.50 -5.20
N ASP A 101 -8.60 4.32 -5.16
CA ASP A 101 -9.16 4.96 -6.34
C ASP A 101 -8.07 5.77 -7.09
N PRO A 102 -7.84 5.52 -8.39
CA PRO A 102 -6.90 6.30 -9.21
C PRO A 102 -7.15 7.79 -9.16
N LYS A 103 -8.41 8.22 -9.09
CA LYS A 103 -8.76 9.64 -9.00
C LYS A 103 -8.21 10.27 -7.74
N SER A 104 -8.40 9.63 -6.59
CA SER A 104 -7.88 10.12 -5.30
C SER A 104 -6.35 10.15 -5.25
N ILE A 105 -5.68 9.20 -5.93
CA ILE A 105 -4.21 9.18 -6.06
C ILE A 105 -3.74 10.38 -6.89
N ILE A 106 -4.38 10.63 -8.02
CA ILE A 106 -4.05 11.76 -8.90
C ILE A 106 -4.30 13.10 -8.21
N GLU A 107 -5.38 13.24 -7.43
CA GLU A 107 -5.68 14.44 -6.65
C GLU A 107 -4.61 14.71 -5.59
N GLU A 108 -4.20 13.68 -4.83
CA GLU A 108 -3.11 13.80 -3.86
C GLU A 108 -1.79 14.20 -4.53
N ILE A 109 -1.44 13.59 -5.67
CA ILE A 109 -0.25 13.97 -6.44
C ILE A 109 -0.34 15.43 -6.91
N GLN A 110 -1.52 15.88 -7.37
CA GLN A 110 -1.75 17.26 -7.78
C GLN A 110 -1.48 18.24 -6.64
N GLU A 111 -1.94 17.94 -5.43
CA GLU A 111 -1.64 18.76 -4.24
C GLU A 111 -0.13 18.83 -3.96
N MET A 112 0.60 17.67 -4.10
CA MET A 112 2.05 17.66 -3.92
C MET A 112 2.76 18.52 -4.96
N VAL A 113 2.32 18.44 -6.23
CA VAL A 113 2.88 19.26 -7.32
C VAL A 113 2.63 20.75 -7.05
N HIS A 114 1.45 21.14 -6.58
CA HIS A 114 1.16 22.52 -6.17
C HIS A 114 2.05 22.99 -5.01
N LYS A 115 2.37 22.10 -4.06
CA LYS A 115 3.33 22.34 -2.96
C LYS A 115 4.80 22.23 -3.42
N ASN A 116 5.04 22.18 -4.75
CA ASN A 116 6.35 22.19 -5.39
C ASN A 116 7.22 20.93 -5.15
N PHE A 117 6.62 19.79 -4.75
CA PHE A 117 7.33 18.51 -4.72
C PHE A 117 7.77 18.09 -6.13
N LYS A 118 9.00 17.58 -6.26
CA LYS A 118 9.63 17.24 -7.55
C LYS A 118 9.66 15.73 -7.82
N GLU A 119 9.56 14.93 -6.78
CA GLU A 119 9.61 13.48 -6.89
C GLU A 119 8.47 12.84 -6.08
N ILE A 120 7.76 11.90 -6.69
CA ILE A 120 6.71 11.10 -6.05
C ILE A 120 7.09 9.63 -6.13
N THR A 121 7.06 8.95 -4.98
CA THR A 121 7.21 7.50 -4.92
C THR A 121 5.86 6.85 -4.61
N LEU A 122 5.38 6.03 -5.53
CA LEU A 122 4.18 5.22 -5.34
C LEU A 122 4.52 4.03 -4.43
N LEU A 123 3.74 3.84 -3.37
CA LEU A 123 3.97 2.82 -2.35
C LEU A 123 2.80 1.87 -2.20
N GLY A 124 3.14 0.62 -1.88
CA GLY A 124 2.22 -0.43 -1.46
C GLY A 124 2.99 -1.57 -0.81
N GLN A 125 2.32 -2.65 -0.47
CA GLN A 125 2.96 -3.89 -0.05
C GLN A 125 3.37 -4.76 -1.25
N ASN A 126 2.73 -4.53 -2.40
CA ASN A 126 3.06 -5.04 -3.73
C ASN A 126 2.42 -4.06 -4.74
N VAL A 127 3.19 -3.15 -5.30
CA VAL A 127 2.64 -2.08 -6.17
C VAL A 127 2.23 -2.60 -7.54
N ASP A 128 2.94 -3.61 -8.07
CA ASP A 128 2.68 -4.16 -9.40
C ASP A 128 1.33 -4.87 -9.49
N SER A 129 0.83 -5.33 -8.36
CA SER A 129 -0.46 -5.99 -8.28
C SER A 129 -1.65 -5.03 -8.19
N PHE A 130 -1.41 -3.70 -8.20
CA PHE A 130 -2.48 -2.70 -8.19
C PHE A 130 -3.54 -3.01 -9.23
N LEU A 131 -4.80 -3.09 -8.78
CA LEU A 131 -5.96 -3.31 -9.63
C LEU A 131 -7.18 -2.64 -8.99
N TRP A 132 -7.63 -1.53 -9.55
CA TRP A 132 -8.83 -0.85 -9.12
C TRP A 132 -9.99 -1.12 -10.10
N PHE A 133 -11.15 -1.46 -9.59
CA PHE A 133 -12.36 -1.79 -10.36
C PHE A 133 -13.64 -1.29 -9.68
N GLY A 134 -13.54 -0.15 -8.99
CA GLY A 134 -14.65 0.44 -8.23
C GLY A 134 -14.52 0.28 -6.71
N GLY A 135 -13.44 -0.37 -6.22
CA GLY A 135 -13.16 -0.60 -4.80
C GLY A 135 -13.29 -2.07 -4.38
N GLY A 136 -13.07 -2.35 -3.10
CA GLY A 136 -13.12 -3.70 -2.52
C GLY A 136 -11.82 -4.50 -2.66
N LEU A 137 -11.89 -5.80 -2.37
CA LEU A 137 -10.73 -6.69 -2.37
C LEU A 137 -10.38 -7.16 -3.78
N LYS A 138 -9.10 -7.13 -4.13
CA LYS A 138 -8.60 -7.59 -5.45
C LYS A 138 -9.09 -8.99 -5.82
N LYS A 139 -9.13 -9.92 -4.87
CA LYS A 139 -9.62 -11.29 -5.10
C LYS A 139 -11.05 -11.38 -5.63
N ASP A 140 -11.86 -10.35 -5.40
CA ASP A 140 -13.27 -10.30 -5.83
C ASP A 140 -13.45 -9.75 -7.25
N PHE A 141 -12.37 -9.32 -7.92
CA PHE A 141 -12.38 -8.78 -9.29
C PHE A 141 -13.12 -9.68 -10.29
N LYS A 142 -12.87 -11.00 -10.25
CA LYS A 142 -13.54 -11.96 -11.16
C LYS A 142 -15.05 -12.06 -10.94
N LYS A 143 -15.56 -11.59 -9.78
CA LYS A 143 -16.99 -11.57 -9.44
C LYS A 143 -17.62 -10.20 -9.71
N ALA A 144 -16.82 -9.19 -10.03
CA ALA A 144 -17.30 -7.86 -10.35
C ALA A 144 -18.10 -7.85 -11.64
N SER A 145 -18.98 -6.85 -11.82
CA SER A 145 -19.73 -6.69 -13.06
C SER A 145 -18.81 -6.50 -14.27
N GLU A 146 -19.29 -6.86 -15.46
CA GLU A 146 -18.54 -6.67 -16.71
C GLU A 146 -18.12 -5.21 -16.91
N ILE A 147 -18.97 -4.27 -16.53
CA ILE A 147 -18.67 -2.83 -16.57
C ILE A 147 -17.49 -2.49 -15.67
N ALA A 148 -17.48 -2.99 -14.43
CA ALA A 148 -16.40 -2.75 -13.47
C ALA A 148 -15.09 -3.39 -13.94
N GLN A 149 -15.15 -4.60 -14.53
CA GLN A 149 -13.96 -5.25 -15.11
C GLN A 149 -13.43 -4.48 -16.32
N ALA A 150 -14.30 -4.02 -17.22
CA ALA A 150 -13.92 -3.26 -18.40
C ALA A 150 -13.35 -1.86 -18.08
N SER A 151 -13.79 -1.25 -16.98
CA SER A 151 -13.31 0.05 -16.51
C SER A 151 -12.19 -0.04 -15.47
N SER A 152 -11.65 -1.23 -15.25
CA SER A 152 -10.56 -1.44 -14.28
C SER A 152 -9.29 -0.71 -14.70
N VAL A 153 -8.51 -0.31 -13.69
CA VAL A 153 -7.21 0.33 -13.87
C VAL A 153 -6.15 -0.51 -13.18
N ASP A 154 -5.18 -0.99 -13.93
CA ASP A 154 -4.03 -1.71 -13.44
C ASP A 154 -2.84 -0.77 -13.11
N PHE A 155 -1.73 -1.35 -12.64
CA PHE A 155 -0.56 -0.56 -12.25
C PHE A 155 0.09 0.15 -13.44
N ALA A 156 0.19 -0.50 -14.61
CA ALA A 156 0.78 0.11 -15.81
C ALA A 156 -0.05 1.32 -16.27
N GLN A 157 -1.38 1.18 -16.26
CA GLN A 157 -2.30 2.27 -16.61
C GLN A 157 -2.19 3.42 -15.61
N LEU A 158 -2.19 3.15 -14.29
CA LEU A 158 -2.03 4.18 -13.26
C LEU A 158 -0.70 4.91 -13.42
N LEU A 159 0.41 4.20 -13.61
CA LEU A 159 1.74 4.76 -13.79
C LEU A 159 1.81 5.65 -15.04
N ASN A 160 1.18 5.21 -16.15
CA ASN A 160 1.07 6.01 -17.37
C ASN A 160 0.24 7.28 -17.15
N MET A 161 -0.89 7.18 -16.43
CA MET A 161 -1.72 8.36 -16.09
C MET A 161 -0.93 9.39 -15.27
N CYS A 162 -0.21 8.94 -14.24
CA CYS A 162 0.62 9.79 -13.39
C CYS A 162 1.72 10.50 -14.21
N ALA A 163 2.47 9.73 -14.99
CA ALA A 163 3.58 10.26 -15.76
C ALA A 163 3.15 11.22 -16.87
N ALA A 164 2.04 10.94 -17.54
CA ALA A 164 1.49 11.80 -18.60
C ALA A 164 0.92 13.12 -18.04
N LYS A 165 0.18 13.04 -16.92
CA LYS A 165 -0.44 14.22 -16.31
C LYS A 165 0.58 15.18 -15.67
N PHE A 166 1.68 14.65 -15.11
CA PHE A 166 2.69 15.42 -14.40
C PHE A 166 4.09 15.29 -15.02
N PRO A 167 4.32 15.78 -16.26
CA PRO A 167 5.55 15.52 -17.01
C PRO A 167 6.82 16.13 -16.39
N LYS A 168 6.67 17.08 -15.47
CA LYS A 168 7.80 17.72 -14.74
C LYS A 168 8.08 17.08 -13.38
N THR A 169 7.27 16.11 -12.96
CA THR A 169 7.41 15.39 -11.69
C THR A 169 8.07 14.04 -11.96
N ARG A 170 9.09 13.70 -11.19
CA ARG A 170 9.76 12.40 -11.25
C ARG A 170 8.93 11.37 -10.51
N PHE A 171 8.71 10.23 -11.14
CA PHE A 171 8.00 9.10 -10.53
C PHE A 171 8.94 7.94 -10.21
N ARG A 172 8.76 7.38 -9.03
CA ARG A 172 9.31 6.12 -8.56
C ARG A 172 8.18 5.23 -8.05
N PHE A 173 8.47 3.97 -7.95
CA PHE A 173 7.64 3.01 -7.22
C PHE A 173 8.54 2.02 -6.47
N SER A 174 8.00 1.38 -5.45
CA SER A 174 8.76 0.45 -4.62
C SER A 174 7.88 -0.71 -4.18
N THR A 175 8.54 -1.83 -3.88
CA THR A 175 7.90 -3.06 -3.41
C THR A 175 7.22 -3.81 -4.55
N SER A 176 8.00 -4.12 -5.57
CA SER A 176 7.61 -4.99 -6.69
C SER A 176 7.73 -6.47 -6.34
N ASN A 177 7.05 -7.31 -7.12
CA ASN A 177 7.16 -8.75 -7.03
C ASN A 177 7.34 -9.33 -8.45
N PRO A 178 8.33 -10.20 -8.71
CA PRO A 178 8.57 -10.75 -10.05
C PRO A 178 7.32 -11.30 -10.72
N GLN A 179 6.50 -12.05 -9.99
CA GLN A 179 5.23 -12.61 -10.48
C GLN A 179 4.24 -11.57 -11.00
N ASP A 180 4.19 -10.38 -10.40
CA ASP A 180 3.19 -9.37 -10.70
C ASP A 180 3.73 -8.26 -11.64
N MET A 181 5.05 -8.25 -11.88
CA MET A 181 5.70 -7.30 -12.78
C MET A 181 5.34 -7.62 -14.24
N SER A 182 4.49 -6.80 -14.85
CA SER A 182 4.08 -6.97 -16.23
C SER A 182 5.02 -6.28 -17.22
N LEU A 183 5.08 -6.79 -18.46
CA LEU A 183 5.78 -6.11 -19.56
C LEU A 183 5.21 -4.72 -19.84
N ASP A 184 3.92 -4.48 -19.58
CA ASP A 184 3.30 -3.19 -19.77
C ASP A 184 3.87 -2.13 -18.85
N VAL A 185 4.23 -2.47 -17.60
CA VAL A 185 4.95 -1.57 -16.68
C VAL A 185 6.30 -1.19 -17.27
N ILE A 186 7.03 -2.15 -17.82
CA ILE A 186 8.35 -1.90 -18.48
C ILE A 186 8.19 -0.98 -19.71
N HIS A 187 7.16 -1.23 -20.53
CA HIS A 187 6.85 -0.37 -21.68
C HIS A 187 6.52 1.07 -21.27
N VAL A 188 5.71 1.23 -20.22
CA VAL A 188 5.38 2.56 -19.66
C VAL A 188 6.62 3.26 -19.11
N MET A 189 7.49 2.53 -18.40
CA MET A 189 8.78 3.06 -17.95
C MET A 189 9.67 3.50 -19.11
N ALA A 190 9.72 2.73 -20.20
CA ALA A 190 10.49 3.07 -21.39
C ALA A 190 9.94 4.34 -22.08
N LYS A 191 8.61 4.43 -22.17
CA LYS A 191 7.88 5.55 -22.83
C LYS A 191 8.09 6.89 -22.15
N HIS A 192 8.08 6.95 -20.81
CA HIS A 192 8.09 8.19 -20.06
C HIS A 192 9.46 8.50 -19.45
N LYS A 193 10.06 9.65 -19.80
CA LYS A 193 11.36 10.09 -19.28
C LYS A 193 11.35 10.47 -17.81
N ASN A 194 10.19 10.86 -17.29
CA ASN A 194 9.98 11.25 -15.91
C ASN A 194 9.71 10.06 -14.95
N ILE A 195 9.71 8.82 -15.44
CA ILE A 195 9.72 7.62 -14.60
C ILE A 195 11.18 7.17 -14.42
N CYS A 196 11.61 7.00 -13.18
CA CYS A 196 12.95 6.50 -12.87
C CYS A 196 13.16 5.09 -13.39
N LYS A 197 14.30 4.85 -14.03
CA LYS A 197 14.68 3.52 -14.55
C LYS A 197 15.31 2.67 -13.43
N TYR A 198 14.56 2.50 -12.37
CA TYR A 198 14.97 1.74 -11.18
C TYR A 198 13.77 0.94 -10.69
N ILE A 199 14.00 -0.33 -10.41
CA ILE A 199 13.00 -1.27 -9.90
C ILE A 199 13.54 -1.91 -8.62
N HIS A 200 12.75 -1.82 -7.54
CA HIS A 200 12.98 -2.61 -6.33
C HIS A 200 12.22 -3.92 -6.46
N LEU A 201 12.90 -4.98 -6.89
CA LEU A 201 12.32 -6.28 -7.24
C LEU A 201 12.95 -7.40 -6.38
N PRO A 202 12.42 -7.67 -5.19
CA PRO A 202 12.94 -8.72 -4.30
C PRO A 202 12.68 -10.12 -4.86
N VAL A 203 13.68 -10.71 -5.51
CA VAL A 203 13.60 -12.08 -6.07
C VAL A 203 13.67 -13.17 -5.02
N GLN A 204 14.18 -12.85 -3.82
CA GLN A 204 14.28 -13.70 -2.62
C GLN A 204 15.27 -14.88 -2.73
N SER A 205 15.30 -15.64 -3.83
CA SER A 205 16.21 -16.75 -4.06
C SER A 205 16.39 -17.03 -5.55
N GLY A 206 17.57 -17.52 -5.95
CA GLY A 206 17.81 -18.11 -7.28
C GLY A 206 17.52 -19.62 -7.34
N SER A 207 16.97 -20.22 -6.31
CA SER A 207 16.65 -21.65 -6.26
C SER A 207 15.14 -21.89 -6.32
N ASN A 208 14.65 -22.57 -7.35
CA ASN A 208 13.23 -22.93 -7.48
C ASN A 208 12.69 -23.74 -6.29
N LYS A 209 13.54 -24.59 -5.68
CA LYS A 209 13.17 -25.31 -4.46
C LYS A 209 12.88 -24.35 -3.30
N MET A 210 13.71 -23.32 -3.13
CA MET A 210 13.52 -22.32 -2.08
C MET A 210 12.36 -21.40 -2.38
N LEU A 211 12.20 -20.95 -3.63
CA LEU A 211 11.06 -20.13 -4.05
C LEU A 211 9.73 -20.85 -3.76
N LYS A 212 9.64 -22.14 -4.09
CA LYS A 212 8.47 -22.96 -3.76
C LYS A 212 8.24 -23.08 -2.25
N ALA A 213 9.29 -23.30 -1.46
CA ALA A 213 9.19 -23.36 -0.01
C ALA A 213 8.75 -22.02 0.62
N MET A 214 9.14 -20.89 0.00
CA MET A 214 8.73 -19.54 0.38
C MET A 214 7.32 -19.16 -0.14
N ASN A 215 6.62 -20.04 -0.84
CA ASN A 215 5.37 -19.75 -1.54
C ASN A 215 5.50 -18.57 -2.52
N ARG A 216 6.63 -18.48 -3.22
CA ARG A 216 6.82 -17.56 -4.35
C ARG A 216 6.34 -18.26 -5.63
N GLN A 217 5.67 -17.51 -6.49
CA GLN A 217 4.99 -18.08 -7.67
C GLN A 217 5.72 -17.78 -8.98
N HIS A 218 6.98 -17.34 -8.87
CA HIS A 218 7.91 -17.21 -10.01
C HIS A 218 9.04 -18.24 -9.90
N THR A 219 9.73 -18.45 -10.99
CA THR A 219 10.90 -19.31 -11.09
C THR A 219 12.15 -18.49 -11.36
N ASN A 220 13.33 -19.13 -11.32
CA ASN A 220 14.59 -18.44 -11.64
C ASN A 220 14.82 -18.29 -13.16
N GLU A 221 13.98 -18.90 -13.98
CA GLU A 221 14.00 -18.76 -15.44
C GLU A 221 13.16 -17.54 -15.92
N GLU A 222 12.21 -17.07 -15.13
CA GLU A 222 11.41 -15.86 -15.39
C GLU A 222 12.18 -14.60 -15.03
#